data_9837ac9f27ab73a8d45bdfccac86c5a0
#
_entry.id   9837ac9f27ab73a8d45bdfccac86c5a0
#
_cell.length_a   1.000
_cell.length_b   1.000
_cell.length_c   1.000
_cell.angle_alpha   90.00
_cell.angle_beta   90.00
_cell.angle_gamma   90.00
#
_symmetry.space_group_name_H-M   'P 1'
#
loop_
_entity.id
_entity.type
_entity.pdbx_description
1 polymer ?
#
loop_
_entity_poly.entity_id
_entity_poly.type
_entity_poly.pdbx_seq_one_letter_code
_entity_poly.pdbx_strand_id
1 'polypeptide(L)'
;MLVALLLAGGAVLEWRRHGRERGLIWVIGLLGLPVFALSVSLIASERYATYRTILAMTGVLLCFVVASVRLLTDHWSAAGRKVLAALAITVALFTAQRHVYALIAVPQGNEWQLILDGARHVRLDAPARPRVFVIASSPKDISTATIYHDEFGSLSSNSEWVPKEMFKRAMHDLHPDVPNLESRYEFAEGYKLPSGQHYDVIIDMHRLRRFYADN
;
A
#
# COMPACT_ATOMS: atom_id res chain seq x y z
N MET A 1 -2.11 22.43 -2.34
CA MET A 1 -2.27 23.81 -2.81
C MET A 1 -1.93 23.96 -4.31
N LEU A 2 -0.75 23.55 -4.78
CA LEU A 2 -0.34 23.70 -6.20
C LEU A 2 -1.32 23.06 -7.20
N VAL A 3 -1.74 21.81 -6.94
CA VAL A 3 -2.69 21.08 -7.80
C VAL A 3 -4.02 21.82 -7.92
N ALA A 4 -4.56 22.33 -6.83
CA ALA A 4 -5.82 23.09 -6.84
C ALA A 4 -5.69 24.39 -7.68
N LEU A 5 -4.54 25.08 -7.59
CA LEU A 5 -4.26 26.26 -8.42
C LEU A 5 -4.15 25.91 -9.91
N LEU A 6 -3.52 24.79 -10.26
CA LEU A 6 -3.43 24.32 -11.64
C LEU A 6 -4.82 23.97 -12.20
N LEU A 7 -5.66 23.28 -11.44
CA LEU A 7 -7.01 22.90 -11.84
C LEU A 7 -7.92 24.12 -12.00
N ALA A 8 -7.85 25.06 -11.06
CA ALA A 8 -8.59 26.32 -11.15
C ALA A 8 -8.12 27.17 -12.36
N GLY A 9 -6.82 27.27 -12.58
CA GLY A 9 -6.24 27.95 -13.74
C GLY A 9 -6.69 27.32 -15.05
N GLY A 10 -6.70 25.98 -15.14
CA GLY A 10 -7.22 25.24 -16.28
C GLY A 10 -8.68 25.54 -16.54
N ALA A 11 -9.54 25.51 -15.52
CA ALA A 11 -10.95 25.84 -15.63
C ALA A 11 -11.19 27.27 -16.17
N VAL A 12 -10.48 28.25 -15.61
CA VAL A 12 -10.59 29.66 -16.04
C VAL A 12 -10.13 29.85 -17.48
N LEU A 13 -9.03 29.18 -17.88
CA LEU A 13 -8.55 29.26 -19.26
C LEU A 13 -9.48 28.60 -20.25
N GLU A 14 -10.03 27.43 -19.91
CA GLU A 14 -11.01 26.75 -20.73
C GLU A 14 -12.26 27.62 -20.94
N TRP A 15 -12.73 28.24 -19.84
CA TRP A 15 -13.85 29.18 -19.90
C TRP A 15 -13.58 30.38 -20.81
N ARG A 16 -12.38 30.99 -20.68
CA ARG A 16 -12.02 32.18 -21.49
C ARG A 16 -11.80 31.88 -22.96
N ARG A 17 -11.23 30.70 -23.29
CA ARG A 17 -10.89 30.35 -24.67
C ARG A 17 -12.04 29.74 -25.46
N HIS A 18 -12.85 28.92 -24.82
CA HIS A 18 -13.85 28.11 -25.50
C HIS A 18 -15.29 28.44 -25.08
N GLY A 19 -15.47 29.45 -24.24
CA GLY A 19 -16.78 29.92 -23.82
C GLY A 19 -17.34 29.22 -22.59
N ARG A 20 -18.49 29.72 -22.14
CA ARG A 20 -19.13 29.32 -20.88
C ARG A 20 -19.52 27.84 -20.83
N GLU A 21 -20.02 27.32 -21.93
CA GLU A 21 -20.49 25.92 -21.97
C GLU A 21 -19.35 24.92 -21.72
N ARG A 22 -18.23 25.07 -22.42
CA ARG A 22 -17.06 24.20 -22.24
C ARG A 22 -16.43 24.37 -20.86
N GLY A 23 -16.37 25.59 -20.34
CA GLY A 23 -15.91 25.84 -18.98
C GLY A 23 -16.78 25.12 -17.95
N LEU A 24 -18.11 25.16 -18.11
CA LEU A 24 -19.02 24.43 -17.23
C LEU A 24 -18.86 22.92 -17.32
N ILE A 25 -18.77 22.35 -18.55
CA ILE A 25 -18.51 20.92 -18.76
C ILE A 25 -17.21 20.51 -18.08
N TRP A 26 -16.17 21.33 -18.17
CA TRP A 26 -14.89 21.07 -17.53
C TRP A 26 -15.00 21.03 -16.01
N VAL A 27 -15.71 21.99 -15.40
CA VAL A 27 -15.95 22.03 -13.94
C VAL A 27 -16.82 20.87 -13.47
N ILE A 28 -17.90 20.59 -14.20
CA ILE A 28 -18.80 19.46 -13.89
C ILE A 28 -18.04 18.13 -14.01
N GLY A 29 -17.20 17.97 -15.03
CA GLY A 29 -16.35 16.78 -15.18
C GLY A 29 -15.35 16.65 -14.04
N LEU A 30 -14.68 17.75 -13.67
CA LEU A 30 -13.70 17.76 -12.57
C LEU A 30 -14.31 17.39 -11.22
N LEU A 31 -15.53 17.83 -10.93
CA LEU A 31 -16.23 17.55 -9.68
C LEU A 31 -17.00 16.22 -9.74
N GLY A 32 -17.66 15.94 -10.85
CA GLY A 32 -18.54 14.78 -11.02
C GLY A 32 -17.79 13.46 -11.19
N LEU A 33 -16.75 13.42 -12.02
CA LEU A 33 -16.03 12.17 -12.28
C LEU A 33 -15.34 11.57 -11.04
N PRO A 34 -14.67 12.36 -10.15
CA PRO A 34 -14.16 11.82 -8.89
C PRO A 34 -15.27 11.31 -7.98
N VAL A 35 -16.39 12.01 -7.87
CA VAL A 35 -17.56 11.56 -7.10
C VAL A 35 -18.11 10.26 -7.68
N PHE A 36 -18.23 10.16 -9.00
CA PHE A 36 -18.66 8.94 -9.67
C PHE A 36 -17.67 7.78 -9.43
N ALA A 37 -16.38 8.03 -9.53
CA ALA A 37 -15.34 7.04 -9.20
C ALA A 37 -15.42 6.54 -7.75
N LEU A 38 -15.81 7.41 -6.80
CA LEU A 38 -16.00 7.05 -5.40
C LEU A 38 -17.35 6.37 -5.13
N SER A 39 -18.36 6.54 -6.01
CA SER A 39 -19.73 6.04 -5.77
C SER A 39 -19.77 4.53 -5.61
N VAL A 40 -18.93 3.80 -6.32
CA VAL A 40 -18.80 2.33 -6.23
C VAL A 40 -18.39 1.91 -4.82
N SER A 41 -17.46 2.63 -4.18
CA SER A 41 -17.03 2.35 -2.81
C SER A 41 -18.04 2.78 -1.76
N LEU A 42 -18.87 3.80 -2.07
CA LEU A 42 -19.94 4.22 -1.15
C LEU A 42 -21.12 3.24 -1.12
N ILE A 43 -21.35 2.53 -2.25
CA ILE A 43 -22.40 1.52 -2.38
C ILE A 43 -21.92 0.16 -1.84
N ALA A 44 -20.63 -0.14 -1.93
CA ALA A 44 -20.07 -1.35 -1.38
C ALA A 44 -20.18 -1.36 0.15
N SER A 45 -20.37 -2.54 0.74
CA SER A 45 -20.47 -2.73 2.20
C SER A 45 -19.20 -2.30 2.95
N GLU A 46 -18.09 -2.20 2.24
CA GLU A 46 -16.80 -1.73 2.73
C GLU A 46 -16.77 -0.20 2.71
N ARG A 47 -17.14 0.40 3.83
CA ARG A 47 -17.25 1.86 4.00
C ARG A 47 -15.90 2.60 4.12
N TYR A 48 -14.82 2.09 3.57
CA TYR A 48 -13.53 2.74 3.60
C TYR A 48 -12.96 2.90 2.18
N ALA A 49 -12.17 3.96 2.00
CA ALA A 49 -11.51 4.22 0.73
C ALA A 49 -10.39 3.21 0.52
N THR A 50 -10.61 2.25 -0.38
CA THR A 50 -9.57 1.29 -0.78
C THR A 50 -8.55 1.98 -1.70
N TYR A 51 -7.35 1.44 -1.77
CA TYR A 51 -6.33 1.90 -2.71
C TYR A 51 -6.83 1.90 -4.17
N ARG A 52 -7.65 0.90 -4.53
CA ARG A 52 -8.26 0.79 -5.88
C ARG A 52 -9.13 2.00 -6.22
N THR A 53 -9.93 2.46 -5.27
CA THR A 53 -10.81 3.63 -5.45
C THR A 53 -10.01 4.92 -5.53
N ILE A 54 -9.00 5.05 -4.66
CA ILE A 54 -8.11 6.22 -4.66
C ILE A 54 -7.31 6.27 -5.95
N LEU A 55 -6.86 5.12 -6.48
CA LEU A 55 -6.16 5.04 -7.76
C LEU A 55 -7.03 5.55 -8.91
N ALA A 56 -8.30 5.13 -8.97
CA ALA A 56 -9.23 5.58 -10.00
C ALA A 56 -9.46 7.11 -9.92
N MET A 57 -9.72 7.62 -8.71
CA MET A 57 -9.88 9.05 -8.47
C MET A 57 -8.61 9.85 -8.83
N THR A 58 -7.45 9.34 -8.44
CA THR A 58 -6.15 9.96 -8.75
C THR A 58 -5.91 9.99 -10.25
N GLY A 59 -6.28 8.92 -10.98
CA GLY A 59 -6.20 8.85 -12.44
C GLY A 59 -7.04 9.94 -13.11
N VAL A 60 -8.29 10.12 -12.67
CA VAL A 60 -9.16 11.19 -13.17
C VAL A 60 -8.56 12.56 -12.89
N LEU A 61 -8.13 12.83 -11.65
CA LEU A 61 -7.50 14.11 -11.30
C LEU A 61 -6.24 14.38 -12.12
N LEU A 62 -5.42 13.35 -12.35
CA LEU A 62 -4.22 13.46 -13.17
C LEU A 62 -4.55 13.88 -14.62
N CYS A 63 -5.61 13.34 -15.22
CA CYS A 63 -6.05 13.76 -16.55
C CYS A 63 -6.38 15.25 -16.59
N PHE A 64 -7.10 15.76 -15.58
CA PHE A 64 -7.41 17.19 -15.48
C PHE A 64 -6.17 18.06 -15.22
N VAL A 65 -5.21 17.58 -14.42
CA VAL A 65 -3.94 18.26 -14.21
C VAL A 65 -3.16 18.37 -15.51
N VAL A 66 -3.04 17.28 -16.26
CA VAL A 66 -2.33 17.26 -17.55
C VAL A 66 -3.02 18.19 -18.55
N ALA A 67 -4.36 18.17 -18.65
CA ALA A 67 -5.10 19.09 -19.49
C ALA A 67 -4.88 20.55 -19.08
N SER A 68 -4.91 20.87 -17.78
CA SER A 68 -4.65 22.21 -17.26
C SER A 68 -3.24 22.69 -17.58
N VAL A 69 -2.22 21.85 -17.37
CA VAL A 69 -0.83 22.16 -17.71
C VAL A 69 -0.69 22.43 -19.20
N ARG A 70 -1.34 21.62 -20.05
CA ARG A 70 -1.32 21.84 -21.50
C ARG A 70 -1.92 23.20 -21.87
N LEU A 71 -3.07 23.58 -21.31
CA LEU A 71 -3.70 24.87 -21.53
C LEU A 71 -2.82 26.03 -21.07
N LEU A 72 -2.19 25.91 -19.90
CA LEU A 72 -1.30 26.93 -19.33
C LEU A 72 -0.01 27.11 -20.14
N THR A 73 0.50 26.03 -20.73
CA THR A 73 1.77 26.03 -21.50
C THR A 73 1.59 26.11 -23.00
N ASP A 74 0.39 26.36 -23.47
CA ASP A 74 0.07 26.38 -24.90
C ASP A 74 0.88 27.42 -25.70
N HIS A 75 1.21 28.55 -25.03
CA HIS A 75 2.06 29.61 -25.60
C HIS A 75 3.57 29.29 -25.54
N TRP A 76 3.98 28.19 -24.91
CA TRP A 76 5.37 27.78 -24.82
C TRP A 76 5.83 27.08 -26.10
N SER A 77 7.12 27.14 -26.37
CA SER A 77 7.71 26.36 -27.47
C SER A 77 7.51 24.87 -27.27
N ALA A 78 7.48 24.10 -28.37
CA ALA A 78 7.37 22.64 -28.30
C ALA A 78 8.50 22.00 -27.45
N ALA A 79 9.69 22.59 -27.51
CA ALA A 79 10.84 22.16 -26.70
C ALA A 79 10.57 22.39 -25.20
N GLY A 80 10.06 23.56 -24.81
CA GLY A 80 9.76 23.89 -23.41
C GLY A 80 8.71 22.93 -22.83
N ARG A 81 7.67 22.59 -23.58
CA ARG A 81 6.64 21.62 -23.15
C ARG A 81 7.22 20.21 -22.95
N LYS A 82 8.11 19.76 -23.86
CA LYS A 82 8.80 18.46 -23.72
C LYS A 82 9.68 18.42 -22.46
N VAL A 83 10.44 19.49 -22.19
CA VAL A 83 11.28 19.59 -21.00
C VAL A 83 10.42 19.53 -19.73
N LEU A 84 9.31 20.29 -19.68
CA LEU A 84 8.39 20.27 -18.54
C LEU A 84 7.79 18.88 -18.34
N ALA A 85 7.35 18.21 -19.40
CA ALA A 85 6.81 16.85 -19.31
C ALA A 85 7.87 15.85 -18.82
N ALA A 86 9.09 15.92 -19.34
CA ALA A 86 10.19 15.06 -18.91
C ALA A 86 10.50 15.27 -17.41
N LEU A 87 10.57 16.52 -16.96
CA LEU A 87 10.79 16.84 -15.55
C LEU A 87 9.66 16.30 -14.66
N ALA A 88 8.40 16.51 -15.07
CA ALA A 88 7.24 16.02 -14.32
C ALA A 88 7.24 14.48 -14.21
N ILE A 89 7.55 13.77 -15.31
CA ILE A 89 7.68 12.31 -15.31
C ILE A 89 8.82 11.87 -14.38
N THR A 90 9.98 12.51 -14.44
CA THR A 90 11.12 12.17 -13.59
C THR A 90 10.78 12.34 -12.10
N VAL A 91 10.15 13.46 -11.73
CA VAL A 91 9.71 13.70 -10.36
C VAL A 91 8.65 12.67 -9.92
N ALA A 92 7.70 12.34 -10.80
CA ALA A 92 6.66 11.36 -10.52
C ALA A 92 7.26 9.96 -10.30
N LEU A 93 8.20 9.54 -11.16
CA LEU A 93 8.88 8.25 -11.02
C LEU A 93 9.70 8.17 -9.73
N PHE A 94 10.47 9.22 -9.42
CA PHE A 94 11.25 9.27 -8.18
C PHE A 94 10.35 9.21 -6.94
N THR A 95 9.25 9.97 -6.95
CA THR A 95 8.28 9.98 -5.84
C THR A 95 7.60 8.61 -5.71
N ALA A 96 7.17 8.00 -6.82
CA ALA A 96 6.55 6.68 -6.84
C ALA A 96 7.52 5.62 -6.31
N GLN A 97 8.78 5.63 -6.79
CA GLN A 97 9.81 4.70 -6.30
C GLN A 97 10.03 4.84 -4.79
N ARG A 98 10.14 6.07 -4.29
CA ARG A 98 10.31 6.33 -2.86
C ARG A 98 9.11 5.83 -2.05
N HIS A 99 7.89 6.06 -2.53
CA HIS A 99 6.67 5.58 -1.86
C HIS A 99 6.59 4.05 -1.84
N VAL A 100 6.83 3.39 -2.97
CA VAL A 100 6.83 1.92 -3.05
C VAL A 100 7.90 1.34 -2.13
N TYR A 101 9.11 1.92 -2.13
CA TYR A 101 10.18 1.47 -1.26
C TYR A 101 9.81 1.64 0.22
N ALA A 102 9.42 2.84 0.65
CA ALA A 102 9.19 3.16 2.05
C ALA A 102 7.90 2.53 2.62
N LEU A 103 6.82 2.45 1.81
CA LEU A 103 5.51 2.01 2.30
C LEU A 103 5.21 0.52 2.02
N ILE A 104 5.91 -0.10 1.08
CA ILE A 104 5.64 -1.49 0.69
C ILE A 104 6.88 -2.36 0.88
N ALA A 105 7.98 -2.06 0.17
CA ALA A 105 9.13 -2.95 0.14
C ALA A 105 9.81 -3.11 1.50
N VAL A 106 10.04 -2.00 2.22
CA VAL A 106 10.68 -2.04 3.54
C VAL A 106 9.78 -2.71 4.59
N PRO A 107 8.49 -2.34 4.74
CA PRO A 107 7.60 -3.02 5.67
C PRO A 107 7.51 -4.52 5.42
N GLN A 108 7.18 -4.92 4.19
CA GLN A 108 7.04 -6.33 3.83
C GLN A 108 8.36 -7.10 3.94
N GLY A 109 9.49 -6.46 3.60
CA GLY A 109 10.81 -7.05 3.78
C GLY A 109 11.13 -7.33 5.24
N ASN A 110 10.87 -6.38 6.14
CA ASN A 110 11.07 -6.55 7.57
C ASN A 110 10.15 -7.64 8.16
N GLU A 111 8.91 -7.68 7.72
CA GLU A 111 7.93 -8.69 8.08
C GLU A 111 8.40 -10.09 7.68
N TRP A 112 8.84 -10.23 6.43
CA TRP A 112 9.41 -11.47 5.90
C TRP A 112 10.64 -11.93 6.68
N GLN A 113 11.59 -11.02 6.96
CA GLN A 113 12.80 -11.34 7.72
C GLN A 113 12.46 -11.84 9.13
N LEU A 114 11.49 -11.23 9.80
CA LEU A 114 11.08 -11.65 11.13
C LEU A 114 10.47 -13.06 11.14
N ILE A 115 9.64 -13.37 10.15
CA ILE A 115 9.08 -14.72 9.95
C ILE A 115 10.18 -15.72 9.64
N LEU A 116 11.10 -15.36 8.73
CA LEU A 116 12.20 -16.23 8.32
C LEU A 116 13.16 -16.52 9.48
N ASP A 117 13.46 -15.52 10.29
CA ASP A 117 14.28 -15.70 11.48
C ASP A 117 13.59 -16.61 12.51
N GLY A 118 12.31 -16.46 12.72
CA GLY A 118 11.53 -17.38 13.55
C GLY A 118 11.56 -18.81 13.00
N ALA A 119 11.37 -18.97 11.68
CA ALA A 119 11.39 -20.29 11.03
C ALA A 119 12.75 -21.00 11.17
N ARG A 120 13.87 -20.26 11.16
CA ARG A 120 15.23 -20.83 11.38
C ARG A 120 15.41 -21.45 12.76
N HIS A 121 14.62 -21.04 13.75
CA HIS A 121 14.71 -21.57 15.11
C HIS A 121 13.86 -22.84 15.33
N VAL A 122 13.08 -23.25 14.31
CA VAL A 122 12.27 -24.46 14.37
C VAL A 122 13.16 -25.70 14.21
N ARG A 123 13.20 -26.56 15.22
CA ARG A 123 13.96 -27.80 15.20
C ARG A 123 13.09 -28.95 14.74
N LEU A 124 13.22 -29.33 13.48
CA LEU A 124 12.48 -30.44 12.87
C LEU A 124 12.99 -31.83 13.29
N ASP A 125 14.18 -31.90 13.89
CA ASP A 125 14.84 -33.12 14.42
C ASP A 125 14.43 -33.45 15.86
N ALA A 126 13.65 -32.58 16.51
CA ALA A 126 13.15 -32.81 17.85
C ALA A 126 12.19 -34.03 17.92
N PRO A 127 12.19 -34.80 19.02
CA PRO A 127 11.33 -35.97 19.17
C PRO A 127 9.83 -35.62 19.20
N ALA A 128 9.51 -34.43 19.68
CA ALA A 128 8.15 -33.86 19.66
C ALA A 128 8.03 -32.82 18.53
N ARG A 129 6.82 -32.68 17.98
CA ARG A 129 6.55 -31.63 16.98
C ARG A 129 6.73 -30.26 17.62
N PRO A 130 7.64 -29.41 17.08
CA PRO A 130 7.80 -28.06 17.60
C PRO A 130 6.52 -27.26 17.42
N ARG A 131 6.14 -26.53 18.45
CA ARG A 131 4.97 -25.65 18.47
C ARG A 131 5.38 -24.23 18.21
N VAL A 132 4.85 -23.64 17.15
CA VAL A 132 5.15 -22.29 16.72
C VAL A 132 3.91 -21.41 16.94
N PHE A 133 4.11 -20.24 17.51
CA PHE A 133 3.08 -19.24 17.69
C PHE A 133 3.51 -17.91 17.06
N VAL A 134 2.66 -17.34 16.20
CA VAL A 134 2.83 -16.01 15.64
C VAL A 134 1.87 -15.05 16.33
N ILE A 135 2.43 -14.05 17.01
CA ILE A 135 1.66 -12.93 17.53
C ILE A 135 1.48 -11.95 16.39
N ALA A 136 0.26 -11.88 15.84
CA ALA A 136 -0.09 -11.00 14.73
C ALA A 136 0.02 -9.53 15.15
N SER A 137 0.46 -8.68 14.23
CA SER A 137 0.45 -7.24 14.43
C SER A 137 -1.01 -6.72 14.43
N SER A 138 -1.27 -5.70 15.24
CA SER A 138 -2.55 -5.00 15.21
C SER A 138 -2.44 -3.78 14.27
N PRO A 139 -3.51 -3.38 13.57
CA PRO A 139 -3.55 -2.12 12.82
C PRO A 139 -3.18 -0.90 13.67
N LYS A 140 -3.35 -0.99 15.00
CA LYS A 140 -2.97 0.06 15.96
C LYS A 140 -1.48 0.11 16.26
N ASP A 141 -0.73 -0.94 15.94
CA ASP A 141 0.69 -1.03 16.23
C ASP A 141 1.56 -0.31 15.21
N ILE A 142 0.99 0.01 14.04
CA ILE A 142 1.66 0.79 13.01
C ILE A 142 1.36 2.26 13.26
N SER A 143 2.25 2.94 13.98
CA SER A 143 2.08 4.36 14.33
C SER A 143 2.34 5.32 13.17
N THR A 144 2.89 4.87 12.08
CA THR A 144 2.95 5.66 10.86
C THR A 144 1.55 5.73 10.31
N ALA A 145 1.07 6.94 10.12
CA ALA A 145 -0.21 7.26 9.51
C ALA A 145 -0.41 6.53 8.18
N THR A 146 -0.65 5.23 8.26
CA THR A 146 -1.16 4.45 7.16
C THR A 146 -2.59 4.93 6.96
N ILE A 147 -2.72 5.85 6.03
CA ILE A 147 -3.99 6.45 5.61
C ILE A 147 -4.91 5.37 5.01
N TYR A 148 -4.35 4.19 4.72
CA TYR A 148 -5.03 3.11 4.02
C TYR A 148 -5.00 1.83 4.83
N HIS A 149 -6.18 1.28 5.08
CA HIS A 149 -6.39 -0.03 5.72
C HIS A 149 -6.66 -1.11 4.66
N ASP A 150 -5.82 -1.17 3.62
CA ASP A 150 -5.96 -2.16 2.58
C ASP A 150 -4.65 -2.95 2.38
N GLU A 151 -4.68 -3.87 1.41
CA GLU A 151 -3.58 -4.76 1.06
C GLU A 151 -2.24 -4.05 0.82
N PHE A 152 -2.25 -2.74 0.52
CA PHE A 152 -1.07 -1.96 0.18
C PHE A 152 -0.62 -0.98 1.28
N GLY A 153 -1.44 -0.78 2.29
CA GLY A 153 -1.17 0.18 3.37
C GLY A 153 -1.08 -0.42 4.77
N SER A 154 -1.33 -1.72 4.91
CA SER A 154 -1.19 -2.46 6.17
C SER A 154 -0.10 -3.53 6.05
N LEU A 155 0.43 -3.96 7.18
CA LEU A 155 1.27 -5.15 7.21
C LEU A 155 0.42 -6.37 6.82
N SER A 156 1.00 -7.27 6.04
CA SER A 156 0.32 -8.46 5.57
C SER A 156 -0.13 -9.36 6.73
N SER A 157 0.66 -9.39 7.80
CA SER A 157 0.37 -10.14 9.04
C SER A 157 -0.84 -9.64 9.84
N ASN A 158 -1.49 -8.53 9.43
CA ASN A 158 -2.76 -8.12 10.01
C ASN A 158 -3.95 -8.96 9.57
N SER A 159 -3.81 -9.70 8.48
CA SER A 159 -4.84 -10.63 7.98
C SER A 159 -4.63 -11.99 8.63
N GLU A 160 -5.68 -12.58 9.20
CA GLU A 160 -5.60 -13.83 10.00
C GLU A 160 -4.90 -15.00 9.30
N TRP A 161 -5.07 -15.12 7.97
CA TRP A 161 -4.50 -16.22 7.20
C TRP A 161 -3.05 -15.99 6.71
N VAL A 162 -2.57 -14.73 6.69
CA VAL A 162 -1.28 -14.39 6.08
C VAL A 162 -0.07 -14.88 6.89
N PRO A 163 -0.01 -14.73 8.22
CA PRO A 163 1.13 -15.22 9.00
C PRO A 163 1.41 -16.70 8.78
N LYS A 164 0.35 -17.52 8.68
CA LYS A 164 0.45 -18.94 8.41
C LYS A 164 1.06 -19.25 7.05
N GLU A 165 0.58 -18.58 6.00
CA GLU A 165 1.09 -18.83 4.65
C GLU A 165 2.52 -18.28 4.47
N MET A 166 2.85 -17.16 5.09
CA MET A 166 4.22 -16.64 5.14
C MET A 166 5.15 -17.62 5.85
N PHE A 167 4.74 -18.14 7.01
CA PHE A 167 5.53 -19.11 7.76
C PHE A 167 5.73 -20.42 6.98
N LYS A 168 4.69 -20.97 6.37
CA LYS A 168 4.79 -22.14 5.50
C LYS A 168 5.80 -21.89 4.38
N ARG A 169 5.73 -20.73 3.73
CA ARG A 169 6.67 -20.38 2.68
C ARG A 169 8.10 -20.30 3.20
N ALA A 170 8.31 -19.66 4.36
CA ALA A 170 9.64 -19.59 4.99
C ALA A 170 10.19 -20.96 5.33
N MET A 171 9.37 -21.87 5.88
CA MET A 171 9.77 -23.25 6.17
C MET A 171 10.13 -24.00 4.88
N HIS A 172 9.36 -23.84 3.81
CA HIS A 172 9.67 -24.45 2.51
C HIS A 172 10.98 -23.97 1.90
N ASP A 173 11.25 -22.66 2.02
CA ASP A 173 12.49 -22.06 1.50
C ASP A 173 13.72 -22.53 2.31
N LEU A 174 13.56 -22.82 3.61
CA LEU A 174 14.63 -23.34 4.47
C LEU A 174 14.82 -24.86 4.36
N HIS A 175 13.77 -25.59 4.05
CA HIS A 175 13.74 -27.06 4.06
C HIS A 175 13.08 -27.64 2.79
N PRO A 176 13.62 -27.32 1.58
CA PRO A 176 12.97 -27.69 0.30
C PRO A 176 12.86 -29.20 0.09
N ASP A 177 13.77 -29.97 0.68
CA ASP A 177 13.87 -31.43 0.47
C ASP A 177 13.07 -32.24 1.53
N VAL A 178 12.40 -31.59 2.49
CA VAL A 178 11.66 -32.30 3.54
C VAL A 178 10.23 -32.59 3.08
N PRO A 179 9.87 -33.86 2.87
CA PRO A 179 8.50 -34.23 2.47
C PRO A 179 7.52 -34.00 3.62
N ASN A 180 6.30 -33.61 3.27
CA ASN A 180 5.21 -33.39 4.24
C ASN A 180 5.61 -32.43 5.38
N LEU A 181 6.36 -31.38 5.07
CA LEU A 181 6.94 -30.42 6.01
C LEU A 181 5.89 -29.87 7.00
N GLU A 182 4.69 -29.57 6.51
CA GLU A 182 3.60 -29.02 7.33
C GLU A 182 3.14 -29.96 8.47
N SER A 183 3.37 -31.26 8.31
CA SER A 183 3.05 -32.24 9.36
C SER A 183 4.13 -32.35 10.44
N ARG A 184 5.28 -31.70 10.25
CA ARG A 184 6.43 -31.76 11.16
C ARG A 184 6.40 -30.75 12.29
N TYR A 185 5.52 -29.76 12.22
CA TYR A 185 5.35 -28.73 13.26
C TYR A 185 3.87 -28.44 13.52
N GLU A 186 3.58 -27.82 14.66
CA GLU A 186 2.26 -27.26 14.97
C GLU A 186 2.33 -25.74 14.87
N PHE A 187 1.39 -25.13 14.14
CA PHE A 187 1.32 -23.68 13.96
C PHE A 187 0.04 -23.15 14.59
N ALA A 188 0.18 -22.07 15.34
CA ALA A 188 -0.91 -21.28 15.87
C ALA A 188 -0.62 -19.80 15.70
N GLU A 189 -1.67 -19.00 15.63
CA GLU A 189 -1.59 -17.53 15.50
C GLU A 189 -2.65 -16.86 16.36
N GLY A 190 -2.43 -15.59 16.67
CA GLY A 190 -3.38 -14.77 17.39
C GLY A 190 -2.77 -13.44 17.81
N TYR A 191 -3.59 -12.53 18.30
CA TYR A 191 -3.13 -11.20 18.76
C TYR A 191 -2.47 -11.22 20.14
N LYS A 192 -2.61 -12.31 20.86
CA LYS A 192 -1.99 -12.48 22.21
C LYS A 192 -1.61 -13.94 22.41
N LEU A 193 -0.49 -14.13 23.07
CA LEU A 193 -0.07 -15.47 23.47
C LEU A 193 -1.07 -16.06 24.48
N PRO A 194 -1.62 -17.27 24.21
CA PRO A 194 -2.50 -17.93 25.16
C PRO A 194 -1.79 -18.25 26.46
N SER A 195 -2.39 -17.92 27.60
CA SER A 195 -1.86 -18.25 28.92
C SER A 195 -1.89 -19.75 29.17
N GLY A 196 -0.80 -20.28 29.75
CA GLY A 196 -0.70 -21.71 30.12
C GLY A 196 -0.34 -22.67 28.98
N GLN A 197 -0.09 -22.19 27.77
CA GLN A 197 0.42 -22.98 26.66
C GLN A 197 1.90 -22.72 26.44
N HIS A 198 2.68 -23.78 26.23
CA HIS A 198 4.09 -23.68 25.90
C HIS A 198 4.27 -23.73 24.37
N TYR A 199 5.09 -22.85 23.83
CA TYR A 199 5.50 -22.81 22.44
C TYR A 199 7.02 -22.79 22.35
N ASP A 200 7.58 -23.57 21.42
CA ASP A 200 9.02 -23.68 21.23
C ASP A 200 9.56 -22.46 20.50
N VAL A 201 8.77 -21.89 19.60
CA VAL A 201 9.12 -20.67 18.85
C VAL A 201 7.95 -19.69 18.93
N ILE A 202 8.25 -18.45 19.31
CA ILE A 202 7.30 -17.35 19.34
C ILE A 202 7.82 -16.25 18.42
N ILE A 203 7.03 -15.91 17.40
CA ILE A 203 7.33 -14.83 16.46
C ILE A 203 6.40 -13.66 16.80
N ASP A 204 6.98 -12.61 17.36
CA ASP A 204 6.23 -11.43 17.80
C ASP A 204 6.30 -10.34 16.75
N MET A 205 5.21 -10.16 15.98
CA MET A 205 5.12 -9.15 14.92
C MET A 205 5.01 -7.71 15.48
N HIS A 206 4.76 -7.52 16.78
CA HIS A 206 4.83 -6.19 17.40
C HIS A 206 6.25 -5.60 17.40
N ARG A 207 7.28 -6.43 17.22
CA ARG A 207 8.66 -5.96 17.04
C ARG A 207 8.83 -5.07 15.82
N LEU A 208 7.99 -5.22 14.80
CA LEU A 208 7.99 -4.36 13.62
C LEU A 208 7.74 -2.88 13.98
N ARG A 209 7.02 -2.61 15.07
CA ARG A 209 6.80 -1.26 15.58
C ARG A 209 8.09 -0.51 15.88
N ARG A 210 9.12 -1.21 16.38
CA ARG A 210 10.41 -0.59 16.72
C ARG A 210 11.16 -0.12 15.49
N PHE A 211 11.08 -0.84 14.38
CA PHE A 211 11.73 -0.46 13.11
C PHE A 211 11.14 0.82 12.49
N TYR A 212 9.90 1.18 12.83
CA TYR A 212 9.24 2.38 12.31
C TYR A 212 9.30 3.58 13.26
N ALA A 213 9.57 3.36 14.53
CA ALA A 213 9.67 4.44 15.52
C ALA A 213 11.04 5.13 15.48
N ASP A 214 12.05 4.45 14.95
CA ASP A 214 13.45 4.90 14.97
C ASP A 214 13.91 5.50 13.61
N ASN A 215 13.03 5.61 12.61
CA ASN A 215 13.24 6.24 11.31
C ASN A 215 12.22 7.37 11.04
#